data_b5187e8a0f6458c41457c8b9cf50354b
#
_entry.id   b5187e8a0f6458c41457c8b9cf50354b
#
_cell.length_a   1.000
_cell.length_b   1.000
_cell.length_c   1.000
_cell.angle_alpha   90.00
_cell.angle_beta   90.00
_cell.angle_gamma   90.00
#
_symmetry.space_group_name_H-M   'P 1'
#
loop_
_entity.id
_entity.type
_entity.pdbx_description
1 polymer ?
#
loop_
_entity_poly.entity_id
_entity_poly.type
_entity_poly.pdbx_seq_one_letter_code
_entity_poly.pdbx_strand_id
1 'polypeptide(L)'
;LSEEGDWSIWGKTLSSQFLSKQPTKLVKERLDATYEKAKAEFDVINSLTNPAVKKHLMEAYSNELDSKAKHLKAQGIPNMGGHVILPFPDMNANEVYAPNYNDGDKVVLVRYPHGGIFELPELTVNNKGPAKKVLGNSAPDAIGIHPSVATKLSGADFDGDTVYVLPNNNRKIKVGKSLDDLKDFNPNKYQVDHKTISPKNKQTQMGVVSNLITDMTIKGASDSELARAVRHSMVVIDSEKHKLDWKQSAKDNGIAALQKRYQTYVSPVDGKVHTGASTLVSKSKQQLRVGGVKEKYVDKR
;
A
#
# COMPACT_ATOMS: atom_id res chain seq x y z
N LEU A 1 4.06 -2.28 -20.88
CA LEU A 1 4.04 -1.76 -19.51
C LEU A 1 2.70 -1.12 -19.31
N SER A 2 1.89 -1.72 -18.47
CA SER A 2 0.46 -1.53 -18.42
C SER A 2 0.07 -0.10 -18.08
N GLU A 3 -0.89 0.42 -18.80
CA GLU A 3 -1.67 1.62 -18.47
C GLU A 3 -2.50 1.45 -17.18
N GLU A 4 -2.28 0.40 -16.43
CA GLU A 4 -2.97 0.08 -15.18
C GLU A 4 -2.42 0.88 -14.01
N GLY A 5 -2.88 2.11 -13.94
CA GLY A 5 -2.76 2.93 -12.75
C GLY A 5 -1.31 3.26 -12.37
N ASP A 6 -1.02 4.52 -12.22
CA ASP A 6 0.28 4.97 -11.74
C ASP A 6 0.62 4.28 -10.40
N TRP A 7 1.42 3.21 -10.44
CA TRP A 7 1.90 2.44 -9.30
C TRP A 7 2.50 3.33 -8.21
N SER A 8 3.03 4.49 -8.59
CA SER A 8 3.53 5.48 -7.64
C SER A 8 2.42 6.04 -6.76
N ILE A 9 1.21 6.16 -7.30
CA ILE A 9 0.03 6.65 -6.58
C ILE A 9 -0.54 5.53 -5.71
N TRP A 10 -0.67 4.32 -6.23
CA TRP A 10 -1.21 3.17 -5.52
C TRP A 10 -0.34 2.75 -4.34
N GLY A 11 0.97 2.64 -4.55
CA GLY A 11 1.91 2.30 -3.48
C GLY A 11 1.90 3.32 -2.34
N LYS A 12 1.68 4.60 -2.64
CA LYS A 12 1.56 5.68 -1.64
C LYS A 12 0.30 5.54 -0.79
N THR A 13 -0.82 5.18 -1.40
CA THR A 13 -2.13 5.12 -0.71
C THR A 13 -2.24 3.92 0.22
N LEU A 14 -1.53 2.85 -0.07
CA LEU A 14 -1.70 1.55 0.61
C LEU A 14 -0.57 1.20 1.58
N SER A 15 0.44 2.05 1.72
CA SER A 15 1.54 1.79 2.67
C SER A 15 1.11 1.70 4.13
N SER A 16 -0.04 2.29 4.49
CA SER A 16 -0.63 2.15 5.82
C SER A 16 -1.02 0.71 6.18
N GLN A 17 -1.42 -0.10 5.21
CA GLN A 17 -1.76 -1.50 5.43
C GLN A 17 -0.54 -2.34 5.82
N PHE A 18 0.61 -2.06 5.20
CA PHE A 18 1.85 -2.72 5.58
C PHE A 18 2.20 -2.44 7.06
N LEU A 19 2.08 -1.18 7.49
CA LEU A 19 2.47 -0.77 8.84
C LEU A 19 1.45 -1.15 9.92
N SER A 20 0.20 -1.39 9.58
CA SER A 20 -0.93 -1.44 10.51
C SER A 20 -0.86 -2.52 11.60
N LYS A 21 -0.11 -3.59 11.41
CA LYS A 21 0.10 -4.67 12.42
C LYS A 21 1.57 -4.96 12.65
N GLN A 22 2.45 -4.10 12.19
CA GLN A 22 3.88 -4.28 12.42
C GLN A 22 4.24 -3.93 13.88
N PRO A 23 5.32 -4.50 14.43
CA PRO A 23 5.80 -4.16 15.76
C PRO A 23 6.09 -2.67 15.89
N THR A 24 5.62 -2.04 16.97
CA THR A 24 5.77 -0.60 17.21
C THR A 24 7.23 -0.14 17.12
N LYS A 25 8.18 -0.98 17.56
CA LYS A 25 9.61 -0.69 17.46
C LYS A 25 10.05 -0.53 16.01
N LEU A 26 9.64 -1.45 15.11
CA LEU A 26 9.95 -1.35 13.68
C LEU A 26 9.35 -0.09 13.05
N VAL A 27 8.09 0.19 13.36
CA VAL A 27 7.38 1.39 12.86
C VAL A 27 8.09 2.66 13.32
N LYS A 28 8.47 2.73 14.61
CA LYS A 28 9.17 3.88 15.17
C LYS A 28 10.55 4.06 14.54
N GLU A 29 11.37 3.01 14.42
CA GLU A 29 12.68 3.07 13.78
C GLU A 29 12.59 3.66 12.35
N ARG A 30 11.55 3.31 11.60
CA ARG A 30 11.34 3.80 10.22
C ARG A 30 10.86 5.24 10.19
N LEU A 31 9.95 5.60 11.09
CA LEU A 31 9.48 6.98 11.22
C LEU A 31 10.59 7.91 11.66
N ASP A 32 11.40 7.51 12.64
CA ASP A 32 12.55 8.29 13.13
C ASP A 32 13.56 8.53 11.99
N ALA A 33 13.91 7.50 11.20
CA ALA A 33 14.79 7.65 10.05
C ALA A 33 14.24 8.62 9.00
N THR A 34 12.93 8.59 8.77
CA THR A 34 12.25 9.51 7.83
C THR A 34 12.24 10.94 8.38
N TYR A 35 12.01 11.09 9.68
CA TYR A 35 12.04 12.38 10.37
C TYR A 35 13.43 13.02 10.28
N GLU A 36 14.49 12.27 10.60
CA GLU A 36 15.86 12.80 10.52
C GLU A 36 16.24 13.24 9.10
N LYS A 37 15.84 12.48 8.08
CA LYS A 37 16.02 12.87 6.68
C LYS A 37 15.27 14.17 6.36
N ALA A 38 14.00 14.25 6.74
CA ALA A 38 13.19 15.44 6.51
C ALA A 38 13.77 16.67 7.25
N LYS A 39 14.22 16.48 8.49
CA LYS A 39 14.88 17.55 9.25
C LYS A 39 16.15 18.06 8.56
N ALA A 40 16.99 17.17 8.06
CA ALA A 40 18.20 17.57 7.35
C ALA A 40 17.88 18.39 6.07
N GLU A 41 16.87 17.98 5.30
CA GLU A 41 16.39 18.75 4.14
C GLU A 41 15.86 20.14 4.56
N PHE A 42 15.09 20.21 5.65
CA PHE A 42 14.61 21.48 6.21
C PHE A 42 15.75 22.40 6.62
N ASP A 43 16.75 21.88 7.31
CA ASP A 43 17.90 22.66 7.80
C ASP A 43 18.69 23.26 6.63
N VAL A 44 18.89 22.50 5.52
CA VAL A 44 19.51 22.98 4.29
C VAL A 44 18.72 24.15 3.70
N ILE A 45 17.39 24.01 3.54
CA ILE A 45 16.54 25.08 2.99
C ILE A 45 16.55 26.29 3.93
N ASN A 46 16.53 26.06 5.24
CA ASN A 46 16.51 27.13 6.25
C ASN A 46 17.83 27.92 6.29
N SER A 47 18.96 27.32 5.90
CA SER A 47 20.27 27.97 5.82
C SER A 47 20.42 28.92 4.63
N LEU A 48 19.50 28.89 3.64
CA LEU A 48 19.57 29.74 2.46
C LEU A 48 19.40 31.21 2.83
N THR A 49 20.26 32.05 2.25
CA THR A 49 20.29 33.50 2.51
C THR A 49 19.35 34.28 1.59
N ASN A 50 19.06 33.77 0.38
CA ASN A 50 18.14 34.43 -0.55
C ASN A 50 16.68 34.21 -0.12
N PRO A 51 15.93 35.25 0.28
CA PRO A 51 14.61 35.09 0.84
C PRO A 51 13.57 34.58 -0.17
N ALA A 52 13.69 34.93 -1.45
CA ALA A 52 12.75 34.48 -2.49
C ALA A 52 12.93 32.99 -2.79
N VAL A 53 14.19 32.54 -2.93
CA VAL A 53 14.53 31.12 -3.14
C VAL A 53 14.13 30.31 -1.92
N LYS A 54 14.47 30.79 -0.71
CA LYS A 54 14.11 30.13 0.55
C LYS A 54 12.60 29.92 0.66
N LYS A 55 11.82 30.97 0.40
CA LYS A 55 10.34 30.89 0.45
C LYS A 55 9.81 29.86 -0.53
N HIS A 56 10.25 29.91 -1.79
CA HIS A 56 9.80 28.96 -2.83
C HIS A 56 10.12 27.50 -2.47
N LEU A 57 11.35 27.25 -2.02
CA LEU A 57 11.75 25.90 -1.61
C LEU A 57 11.02 25.44 -0.35
N MET A 58 10.76 26.33 0.60
CA MET A 58 10.01 26.00 1.82
C MET A 58 8.55 25.63 1.50
N GLU A 59 7.91 26.34 0.55
CA GLU A 59 6.56 26.01 0.08
C GLU A 59 6.54 24.63 -0.63
N ALA A 60 7.50 24.37 -1.51
CA ALA A 60 7.63 23.10 -2.19
C ALA A 60 7.86 21.96 -1.18
N TYR A 61 8.74 22.15 -0.21
CA TYR A 61 9.04 21.21 0.85
C TYR A 61 7.82 20.92 1.73
N SER A 62 7.08 21.96 2.14
CA SER A 62 5.82 21.79 2.90
C SER A 62 4.81 20.93 2.13
N ASN A 63 4.63 21.19 0.83
CA ASN A 63 3.75 20.40 -0.01
C ASN A 63 4.21 18.94 -0.14
N GLU A 64 5.52 18.71 -0.19
CA GLU A 64 6.10 17.37 -0.23
C GLU A 64 5.89 16.63 1.10
N LEU A 65 6.12 17.29 2.24
CA LEU A 65 5.86 16.70 3.57
C LEU A 65 4.39 16.35 3.74
N ASP A 66 3.48 17.22 3.32
CA ASP A 66 2.05 16.95 3.35
C ASP A 66 1.69 15.72 2.51
N SER A 67 2.28 15.62 1.32
CA SER A 67 2.11 14.44 0.46
C SER A 67 2.66 13.18 1.11
N LYS A 68 3.85 13.23 1.69
CA LYS A 68 4.47 12.12 2.41
C LYS A 68 3.62 11.69 3.61
N ALA A 69 3.11 12.64 4.40
CA ALA A 69 2.27 12.37 5.56
C ALA A 69 0.92 11.75 5.17
N LYS A 70 0.28 12.28 4.12
CA LYS A 70 -1.00 11.76 3.62
C LYS A 70 -0.90 10.34 3.10
N HIS A 71 0.17 10.04 2.40
CA HIS A 71 0.34 8.76 1.72
C HIS A 71 1.22 7.78 2.49
N LEU A 72 1.71 8.12 3.67
CA LEU A 72 2.69 7.34 4.45
C LEU A 72 3.84 6.83 3.57
N LYS A 73 4.27 7.68 2.63
CA LYS A 73 5.16 7.31 1.55
C LYS A 73 6.49 6.83 2.08
N ALA A 74 6.86 5.63 1.70
CA ALA A 74 8.20 5.07 1.87
C ALA A 74 8.71 4.91 3.31
N GLN A 75 7.82 4.89 4.28
CA GLN A 75 8.20 4.68 5.68
C GLN A 75 8.87 3.34 5.93
N GLY A 76 8.75 2.42 4.99
CA GLY A 76 9.26 1.08 5.15
C GLY A 76 10.47 0.72 4.29
N ILE A 77 10.65 1.35 3.11
CA ILE A 77 11.52 0.75 2.08
C ILE A 77 12.24 1.83 1.27
N PRO A 78 13.35 2.37 1.77
CA PRO A 78 14.19 3.25 0.94
C PRO A 78 14.92 2.44 -0.14
N ASN A 79 14.88 2.92 -1.37
CA ASN A 79 15.69 2.47 -2.51
C ASN A 79 15.53 1.02 -2.97
N MET A 80 14.37 0.38 -2.77
CA MET A 80 14.13 -0.95 -3.33
C MET A 80 13.36 -0.86 -4.64
N GLY A 81 13.93 -1.43 -5.70
CA GLY A 81 13.26 -1.67 -6.96
C GLY A 81 12.22 -2.79 -6.84
N GLY A 82 11.17 -2.74 -7.64
CA GLY A 82 10.27 -3.90 -7.80
C GLY A 82 10.98 -5.02 -8.57
N HIS A 83 10.73 -6.25 -8.17
CA HIS A 83 11.21 -7.45 -8.87
C HIS A 83 10.04 -8.09 -9.59
N VAL A 84 10.20 -8.38 -10.88
CA VAL A 84 9.20 -9.12 -11.66
C VAL A 84 9.11 -10.55 -11.11
N ILE A 85 7.89 -11.03 -10.90
CA ILE A 85 7.66 -12.41 -10.48
C ILE A 85 7.55 -13.35 -11.68
N LEU A 86 8.22 -14.49 -11.60
CA LEU A 86 8.23 -15.51 -12.63
C LEU A 86 7.81 -16.88 -12.06
N PRO A 87 6.98 -17.66 -12.78
CA PRO A 87 6.45 -18.92 -12.28
C PRO A 87 7.46 -20.07 -12.43
N PHE A 88 7.69 -20.79 -11.33
CA PHE A 88 8.48 -22.02 -11.30
C PHE A 88 7.74 -23.11 -10.54
N PRO A 89 6.91 -23.91 -11.24
CA PRO A 89 6.10 -24.97 -10.62
C PRO A 89 6.93 -26.04 -9.89
N ASP A 90 8.18 -26.23 -10.27
CA ASP A 90 9.09 -27.20 -9.66
C ASP A 90 9.78 -26.69 -8.38
N MET A 91 9.50 -25.44 -7.96
CA MET A 91 10.00 -24.90 -6.70
C MET A 91 9.05 -25.26 -5.56
N ASN A 92 9.60 -25.30 -4.31
CA ASN A 92 8.75 -25.41 -3.14
C ASN A 92 7.98 -24.11 -2.91
N ALA A 93 6.72 -24.21 -2.44
CA ALA A 93 5.86 -23.05 -2.18
C ALA A 93 6.33 -22.15 -1.01
N ASN A 94 7.35 -22.57 -0.25
CA ASN A 94 7.98 -21.80 0.82
C ASN A 94 9.35 -21.23 0.42
N GLU A 95 9.73 -21.35 -0.85
CA GLU A 95 11.01 -20.90 -1.37
C GLU A 95 10.84 -19.79 -2.43
N VAL A 96 11.88 -18.99 -2.60
CA VAL A 96 12.00 -17.98 -3.65
C VAL A 96 13.40 -18.01 -4.23
N TYR A 97 13.52 -17.91 -5.54
CA TYR A 97 14.76 -17.62 -6.21
C TYR A 97 14.93 -16.09 -6.25
N ALA A 98 15.95 -15.56 -5.58
CA ALA A 98 16.23 -14.14 -5.47
C ALA A 98 17.74 -13.88 -5.47
N PRO A 99 18.37 -13.65 -6.64
CA PRO A 99 19.85 -13.64 -6.78
C PRO A 99 20.52 -12.50 -6.01
N ASN A 100 19.79 -11.45 -5.63
CA ASN A 100 20.31 -10.33 -4.82
C ASN A 100 20.40 -10.65 -3.32
N TYR A 101 19.97 -11.83 -2.88
CA TYR A 101 19.95 -12.25 -1.49
C TYR A 101 20.77 -13.54 -1.32
N ASN A 102 21.25 -13.80 -0.11
CA ASN A 102 21.99 -15.01 0.17
C ASN A 102 21.07 -16.24 0.27
N ASP A 103 21.58 -17.37 -0.16
CA ASP A 103 20.90 -18.66 -0.03
C ASP A 103 20.58 -18.95 1.45
N GLY A 104 19.32 -19.25 1.76
CA GLY A 104 18.81 -19.45 3.11
C GLY A 104 18.28 -18.19 3.81
N ASP A 105 18.45 -17.01 3.25
CA ASP A 105 17.83 -15.78 3.79
C ASP A 105 16.32 -15.92 3.87
N LYS A 106 15.72 -15.32 4.91
CA LYS A 106 14.27 -15.13 5.02
C LYS A 106 13.88 -13.78 4.41
N VAL A 107 12.94 -13.82 3.49
CA VAL A 107 12.42 -12.61 2.85
C VAL A 107 10.91 -12.58 2.87
N VAL A 108 10.34 -11.38 2.91
CA VAL A 108 8.90 -11.14 2.78
C VAL A 108 8.64 -10.47 1.45
N LEU A 109 7.68 -11.00 0.70
CA LEU A 109 7.25 -10.38 -0.55
C LEU A 109 6.09 -9.44 -0.29
N VAL A 110 6.14 -8.25 -0.92
CA VAL A 110 5.10 -7.23 -0.81
C VAL A 110 4.72 -6.76 -2.21
N ARG A 111 3.49 -7.03 -2.62
CA ARG A 111 2.90 -6.46 -3.83
C ARG A 111 1.96 -5.33 -3.43
N TYR A 112 2.03 -4.22 -4.12
CA TYR A 112 1.05 -3.15 -3.96
C TYR A 112 0.07 -3.14 -5.15
N PRO A 113 -1.23 -2.94 -4.89
CA PRO A 113 -1.88 -2.77 -3.57
C PRO A 113 -2.02 -4.09 -2.81
N HIS A 114 -1.98 -4.06 -1.46
CA HIS A 114 -2.30 -5.22 -0.62
C HIS A 114 -3.25 -4.85 0.52
N GLY A 115 -4.02 -5.83 1.00
CA GLY A 115 -5.02 -5.60 2.05
C GLY A 115 -4.44 -5.56 3.46
N GLY A 116 -3.29 -6.20 3.70
CA GLY A 116 -2.70 -6.26 5.03
C GLY A 116 -1.66 -7.36 5.17
N ILE A 117 -1.29 -7.67 6.43
CA ILE A 117 -0.24 -8.66 6.73
C ILE A 117 -0.58 -10.08 6.26
N PHE A 118 -1.84 -10.38 5.99
CA PHE A 118 -2.30 -11.69 5.50
C PHE A 118 -1.96 -11.93 4.01
N GLU A 119 -1.50 -10.89 3.31
CA GLU A 119 -1.02 -10.94 1.93
C GLU A 119 0.49 -10.73 1.82
N LEU A 120 1.23 -11.00 2.89
CA LEU A 120 2.68 -10.89 2.97
C LEU A 120 3.29 -12.30 3.17
N PRO A 121 3.59 -13.06 2.10
CA PRO A 121 4.25 -14.34 2.25
C PRO A 121 5.71 -14.17 2.69
N GLU A 122 6.13 -14.94 3.71
CA GLU A 122 7.53 -15.10 4.07
C GLU A 122 8.08 -16.36 3.41
N LEU A 123 9.17 -16.22 2.69
CA LEU A 123 9.81 -17.28 1.93
C LEU A 123 11.29 -17.39 2.29
N THR A 124 11.87 -18.56 1.99
CA THR A 124 13.31 -18.80 2.14
C THR A 124 13.98 -18.69 0.76
N VAL A 125 15.06 -17.95 0.69
CA VAL A 125 15.84 -17.83 -0.57
C VAL A 125 16.51 -19.18 -0.86
N ASN A 126 16.25 -19.71 -2.06
CA ASN A 126 16.92 -20.90 -2.62
C ASN A 126 17.46 -20.55 -4.01
N ASN A 127 18.72 -20.15 -4.04
CA ASN A 127 19.44 -19.79 -5.27
C ASN A 127 20.13 -21.00 -5.93
N LYS A 128 19.86 -22.22 -5.49
CA LYS A 128 20.37 -23.48 -6.06
C LYS A 128 19.29 -24.26 -6.81
N GLY A 129 18.03 -23.81 -6.70
CA GLY A 129 16.87 -24.50 -7.25
C GLY A 129 16.71 -24.40 -8.77
N PRO A 130 15.57 -24.89 -9.30
CA PRO A 130 15.31 -24.96 -10.75
C PRO A 130 15.28 -23.59 -11.41
N ALA A 131 14.86 -22.54 -10.73
CA ALA A 131 14.84 -21.18 -11.26
C ALA A 131 16.24 -20.65 -11.65
N LYS A 132 17.29 -21.08 -10.96
CA LYS A 132 18.68 -20.71 -11.29
C LYS A 132 19.10 -21.16 -12.69
N LYS A 133 18.62 -22.31 -13.14
CA LYS A 133 18.96 -22.86 -14.47
C LYS A 133 18.41 -22.00 -15.61
N VAL A 134 17.30 -21.31 -15.36
CA VAL A 134 16.60 -20.47 -16.34
C VAL A 134 17.03 -19.01 -16.23
N LEU A 135 17.05 -18.44 -15.03
CA LEU A 135 17.31 -17.02 -14.81
C LEU A 135 18.80 -16.69 -14.71
N GLY A 136 19.64 -17.66 -14.33
CA GLY A 136 21.05 -17.41 -14.07
C GLY A 136 21.24 -16.35 -12.95
N ASN A 137 22.42 -15.76 -12.88
CA ASN A 137 22.71 -14.67 -11.93
C ASN A 137 22.51 -13.28 -12.55
N SER A 138 22.00 -13.19 -13.78
CA SER A 138 21.98 -11.97 -14.59
C SER A 138 20.65 -11.22 -14.59
N ALA A 139 19.68 -11.67 -13.82
CA ALA A 139 18.35 -11.05 -13.70
C ALA A 139 18.13 -10.49 -12.28
N PRO A 140 18.79 -9.37 -11.91
CA PRO A 140 18.71 -8.81 -10.56
C PRO A 140 17.35 -8.20 -10.22
N ASP A 141 16.53 -7.93 -11.21
CA ASP A 141 15.19 -7.34 -11.14
C ASP A 141 14.06 -8.37 -11.29
N ALA A 142 14.39 -9.67 -11.28
CA ALA A 142 13.42 -10.76 -11.34
C ALA A 142 13.62 -11.76 -10.20
N ILE A 143 12.51 -12.36 -9.76
CA ILE A 143 12.50 -13.47 -8.80
C ILE A 143 11.67 -14.62 -9.33
N GLY A 144 12.04 -15.83 -8.90
CA GLY A 144 11.29 -17.05 -9.19
C GLY A 144 10.48 -17.50 -7.97
N ILE A 145 9.19 -17.78 -8.15
CA ILE A 145 8.30 -18.29 -7.10
C ILE A 145 7.45 -19.47 -7.61
N HIS A 146 7.00 -20.31 -6.69
CA HIS A 146 5.98 -21.29 -7.01
C HIS A 146 4.64 -20.56 -7.29
N PRO A 147 3.85 -20.98 -8.32
CA PRO A 147 2.60 -20.29 -8.67
C PRO A 147 1.61 -20.10 -7.54
N SER A 148 1.55 -21.04 -6.58
CA SER A 148 0.67 -20.90 -5.40
C SER A 148 1.04 -19.73 -4.47
N VAL A 149 2.24 -19.16 -4.58
CA VAL A 149 2.64 -17.99 -3.80
C VAL A 149 1.96 -16.73 -4.34
N ALA A 150 1.76 -16.64 -5.66
CA ALA A 150 1.08 -15.51 -6.30
C ALA A 150 -0.33 -15.32 -5.74
N THR A 151 -1.05 -16.38 -5.42
CA THR A 151 -2.39 -16.30 -4.82
C THR A 151 -2.42 -15.62 -3.44
N LYS A 152 -1.27 -15.53 -2.77
CA LYS A 152 -1.10 -14.85 -1.47
C LYS A 152 -0.62 -13.40 -1.64
N LEU A 153 -0.44 -12.94 -2.86
CA LEU A 153 0.09 -11.62 -3.21
C LEU A 153 -0.99 -10.75 -3.86
N SER A 154 -2.13 -10.62 -3.20
CA SER A 154 -3.23 -9.74 -3.68
C SER A 154 -3.71 -10.07 -5.10
N GLY A 155 -3.77 -11.36 -5.44
CA GLY A 155 -4.16 -11.82 -6.77
C GLY A 155 -3.14 -11.48 -7.86
N ALA A 156 -1.85 -11.51 -7.51
CA ALA A 156 -0.77 -11.37 -8.49
C ALA A 156 -0.88 -12.42 -9.58
N ASP A 157 -0.55 -12.04 -10.79
CA ASP A 157 -0.36 -12.94 -11.91
C ASP A 157 1.05 -12.76 -12.50
N PHE A 158 1.35 -13.50 -13.57
CA PHE A 158 2.68 -13.52 -14.17
C PHE A 158 2.75 -12.75 -15.50
N ASP A 159 1.91 -11.73 -15.65
CA ASP A 159 1.85 -10.86 -16.82
C ASP A 159 2.81 -9.65 -16.75
N GLY A 160 3.68 -9.62 -15.76
CA GLY A 160 4.63 -8.55 -15.50
C GLY A 160 4.50 -7.92 -14.12
N ASP A 161 3.69 -8.52 -13.26
CA ASP A 161 3.54 -8.07 -11.87
C ASP A 161 4.87 -8.03 -11.13
N THR A 162 5.01 -7.02 -10.30
CA THR A 162 6.22 -6.78 -9.51
C THR A 162 5.95 -6.81 -8.02
N VAL A 163 6.94 -7.26 -7.26
CA VAL A 163 6.91 -7.27 -5.79
C VAL A 163 8.17 -6.64 -5.22
N TYR A 164 8.07 -6.10 -4.02
CA TYR A 164 9.23 -5.75 -3.21
C TYR A 164 9.66 -6.96 -2.40
N VAL A 165 10.97 -7.18 -2.33
CA VAL A 165 11.58 -8.27 -1.57
C VAL A 165 12.25 -7.68 -0.33
N LEU A 166 11.74 -8.00 0.87
CA LEU A 166 12.20 -7.42 2.13
C LEU A 166 12.93 -8.47 2.96
N PRO A 167 14.21 -8.23 3.36
CA PRO A 167 14.91 -9.13 4.27
C PRO A 167 14.18 -9.24 5.62
N ASN A 168 13.98 -10.46 6.09
CA ASN A 168 13.33 -10.74 7.39
C ASN A 168 14.07 -11.77 8.25
N ASN A 169 15.39 -11.91 8.10
CA ASN A 169 16.21 -12.83 8.88
C ASN A 169 16.02 -12.64 10.40
N ASN A 170 15.80 -11.41 10.82
CA ASN A 170 15.57 -11.07 12.23
C ASN A 170 14.10 -11.19 12.66
N ARG A 171 13.20 -11.64 11.78
CA ARG A 171 11.74 -11.73 12.00
C ARG A 171 11.11 -10.46 12.55
N LYS A 172 11.63 -9.30 12.14
CA LYS A 172 11.11 -8.00 12.54
C LYS A 172 9.80 -7.66 11.82
N ILE A 173 9.65 -8.12 10.58
CA ILE A 173 8.42 -7.92 9.81
C ILE A 173 7.44 -9.02 10.21
N LYS A 174 6.29 -8.60 10.71
CA LYS A 174 5.20 -9.52 11.05
C LYS A 174 4.41 -9.88 9.80
N VAL A 175 4.23 -11.17 9.57
CA VAL A 175 3.39 -11.71 8.51
C VAL A 175 2.17 -12.41 9.12
N GLY A 176 1.05 -12.43 8.38
CA GLY A 176 -0.18 -13.09 8.78
C GLY A 176 -0.42 -14.39 8.02
N LYS A 177 -1.41 -15.15 8.48
CA LYS A 177 -1.96 -16.26 7.70
C LYS A 177 -2.84 -15.69 6.60
N SER A 178 -2.87 -16.36 5.44
CA SER A 178 -3.82 -16.03 4.37
C SER A 178 -5.26 -16.17 4.87
N LEU A 179 -6.15 -15.32 4.38
CA LEU A 179 -7.58 -15.40 4.70
C LEU A 179 -8.20 -16.53 3.89
N ASP A 180 -8.70 -17.57 4.57
CA ASP A 180 -9.26 -18.76 3.90
C ASP A 180 -10.47 -18.41 3.03
N ASP A 181 -11.28 -17.45 3.45
CA ASP A 181 -12.46 -16.98 2.72
C ASP A 181 -12.15 -16.28 1.37
N LEU A 182 -10.88 -16.08 1.01
CA LEU A 182 -10.47 -15.49 -0.27
C LEU A 182 -10.08 -16.54 -1.31
N LYS A 183 -9.82 -17.80 -0.93
CA LYS A 183 -9.20 -18.81 -1.80
C LYS A 183 -9.93 -19.04 -3.12
N ASP A 184 -11.25 -19.05 -3.09
CA ASP A 184 -12.07 -19.37 -4.28
C ASP A 184 -12.88 -18.17 -4.76
N PHE A 185 -12.51 -16.97 -4.31
CA PHE A 185 -13.26 -15.79 -4.69
C PHE A 185 -12.90 -15.35 -6.11
N ASN A 186 -13.91 -15.34 -6.99
CA ASN A 186 -13.78 -14.83 -8.34
C ASN A 186 -14.53 -13.48 -8.47
N PRO A 187 -13.82 -12.35 -8.67
CA PRO A 187 -14.45 -11.04 -8.86
C PRO A 187 -15.38 -11.00 -10.08
N ASN A 188 -15.14 -11.81 -11.12
CA ASN A 188 -15.90 -11.80 -12.37
C ASN A 188 -17.37 -12.21 -12.19
N LYS A 189 -17.76 -12.78 -11.04
CA LYS A 189 -19.17 -13.00 -10.73
C LYS A 189 -20.01 -11.71 -10.70
N TYR A 190 -19.35 -10.55 -10.59
CA TYR A 190 -19.99 -9.22 -10.63
C TYR A 190 -19.93 -8.58 -12.02
N GLN A 191 -19.51 -9.31 -13.05
CA GLN A 191 -19.42 -8.76 -14.39
C GLN A 191 -20.79 -8.38 -14.95
N VAL A 192 -20.83 -7.20 -15.59
CA VAL A 192 -22.00 -6.66 -16.29
C VAL A 192 -21.60 -6.20 -17.70
N ASP A 193 -22.56 -5.87 -18.52
CA ASP A 193 -22.36 -5.50 -19.93
C ASP A 193 -21.99 -4.01 -20.15
N HIS A 194 -22.10 -3.18 -19.11
CA HIS A 194 -21.88 -1.73 -19.19
C HIS A 194 -20.75 -1.26 -18.26
N LYS A 195 -20.23 -0.06 -18.54
CA LYS A 195 -19.21 0.56 -17.69
C LYS A 195 -19.82 0.98 -16.35
N THR A 196 -19.24 0.53 -15.25
CA THR A 196 -19.75 0.73 -13.88
C THR A 196 -19.08 1.86 -13.12
N ILE A 197 -17.84 2.22 -13.51
CA ILE A 197 -17.01 3.19 -12.79
C ILE A 197 -16.09 3.95 -13.74
N SER A 198 -15.75 5.19 -13.39
CA SER A 198 -14.69 5.96 -14.05
C SER A 198 -13.35 5.78 -13.34
N PRO A 199 -12.19 6.01 -13.99
CA PRO A 199 -10.86 5.91 -13.37
C PRO A 199 -10.74 6.72 -12.07
N LYS A 200 -11.21 7.96 -12.07
CA LYS A 200 -11.21 8.84 -10.89
C LYS A 200 -12.02 8.26 -9.73
N ASN A 201 -13.23 7.75 -10.03
CA ASN A 201 -14.08 7.13 -9.01
C ASN A 201 -13.49 5.81 -8.51
N LYS A 202 -12.84 5.02 -9.37
CA LYS A 202 -12.12 3.81 -8.97
C LYS A 202 -11.04 4.13 -7.93
N GLN A 203 -10.20 5.13 -8.18
CA GLN A 203 -9.19 5.58 -7.21
C GLN A 203 -9.82 6.01 -5.88
N THR A 204 -10.92 6.76 -5.94
CA THR A 204 -11.64 7.18 -4.73
C THR A 204 -12.17 5.98 -3.95
N GLN A 205 -12.83 5.04 -4.62
CA GLN A 205 -13.38 3.85 -3.96
C GLN A 205 -12.30 2.91 -3.42
N MET A 206 -11.18 2.77 -4.12
CA MET A 206 -10.02 2.05 -3.59
C MET A 206 -9.47 2.71 -2.32
N GLY A 207 -9.38 4.04 -2.29
CA GLY A 207 -9.00 4.77 -1.07
C GLY A 207 -9.97 4.52 0.09
N VAL A 208 -11.28 4.52 -0.18
CA VAL A 208 -12.31 4.23 0.82
C VAL A 208 -12.16 2.83 1.40
N VAL A 209 -12.07 1.81 0.54
CA VAL A 209 -11.99 0.42 1.02
C VAL A 209 -10.64 0.11 1.68
N SER A 210 -9.55 0.66 1.18
CA SER A 210 -8.23 0.49 1.78
C SER A 210 -8.15 1.09 3.19
N ASN A 211 -8.73 2.28 3.38
CA ASN A 211 -8.86 2.89 4.69
C ASN A 211 -9.75 2.05 5.63
N LEU A 212 -10.83 1.47 5.12
CA LEU A 212 -11.67 0.58 5.90
C LEU A 212 -10.90 -0.66 6.36
N ILE A 213 -10.18 -1.34 5.47
CA ILE A 213 -9.36 -2.51 5.82
C ILE A 213 -8.30 -2.14 6.87
N THR A 214 -7.68 -0.96 6.76
CA THR A 214 -6.72 -0.47 7.75
C THR A 214 -7.38 -0.29 9.13
N ASP A 215 -8.51 0.40 9.19
CA ASP A 215 -9.26 0.62 10.44
C ASP A 215 -9.73 -0.70 11.07
N MET A 216 -10.25 -1.61 10.25
CA MET A 216 -10.65 -2.96 10.65
C MET A 216 -9.48 -3.74 11.24
N THR A 217 -8.33 -3.70 10.56
CA THR A 217 -7.10 -4.39 10.99
C THR A 217 -6.61 -3.85 12.33
N ILE A 218 -6.57 -2.53 12.50
CA ILE A 218 -6.15 -1.87 13.75
C ILE A 218 -7.11 -2.21 14.90
N LYS A 219 -8.41 -2.20 14.63
CA LYS A 219 -9.46 -2.48 15.63
C LYS A 219 -9.73 -3.96 15.88
N GLY A 220 -8.95 -4.85 15.25
CA GLY A 220 -9.03 -6.29 15.50
C GLY A 220 -10.25 -6.98 14.93
N ALA A 221 -10.68 -6.57 13.72
CA ALA A 221 -11.72 -7.29 13.00
C ALA A 221 -11.37 -8.76 12.80
N SER A 222 -12.38 -9.60 12.73
CA SER A 222 -12.22 -11.03 12.43
C SER A 222 -11.73 -11.25 11.00
N ASP A 223 -11.08 -12.40 10.75
CA ASP A 223 -10.60 -12.77 9.43
C ASP A 223 -11.74 -12.79 8.39
N SER A 224 -12.93 -13.26 8.77
CA SER A 224 -14.10 -13.27 7.90
C SER A 224 -14.58 -11.85 7.56
N GLU A 225 -14.58 -10.91 8.50
CA GLU A 225 -14.92 -9.52 8.24
C GLU A 225 -13.89 -8.85 7.32
N LEU A 226 -12.58 -9.09 7.58
CA LEU A 226 -11.50 -8.61 6.72
C LEU A 226 -11.64 -9.17 5.30
N ALA A 227 -11.91 -10.47 5.17
CA ALA A 227 -12.11 -11.11 3.86
C ALA A 227 -13.25 -10.47 3.07
N ARG A 228 -14.34 -10.07 3.72
CA ARG A 228 -15.44 -9.34 3.06
C ARG A 228 -14.99 -8.01 2.47
N ALA A 229 -14.24 -7.22 3.23
CA ALA A 229 -13.70 -5.95 2.75
C ALA A 229 -12.67 -6.15 1.62
N VAL A 230 -11.80 -7.18 1.73
CA VAL A 230 -10.82 -7.51 0.70
C VAL A 230 -11.47 -8.00 -0.58
N ARG A 231 -12.48 -8.89 -0.50
CA ARG A 231 -13.27 -9.29 -1.69
C ARG A 231 -13.87 -8.09 -2.42
N HIS A 232 -14.39 -7.13 -1.66
CA HIS A 232 -14.90 -5.91 -2.27
C HIS A 232 -13.77 -5.08 -2.92
N SER A 233 -12.60 -4.97 -2.31
CA SER A 233 -11.47 -4.25 -2.91
C SER A 233 -11.02 -4.88 -4.23
N MET A 234 -11.00 -6.22 -4.33
CA MET A 234 -10.68 -6.94 -5.57
C MET A 234 -11.68 -6.62 -6.69
N VAL A 235 -12.96 -6.50 -6.37
CA VAL A 235 -13.97 -6.08 -7.36
C VAL A 235 -13.78 -4.62 -7.76
N VAL A 236 -13.48 -3.72 -6.82
CA VAL A 236 -13.28 -2.29 -7.12
C VAL A 236 -12.07 -2.07 -8.03
N ILE A 237 -10.93 -2.75 -7.76
CA ILE A 237 -9.71 -2.55 -8.54
C ILE A 237 -9.90 -2.97 -10.00
N ASP A 238 -10.65 -4.05 -10.23
CA ASP A 238 -10.88 -4.62 -11.57
C ASP A 238 -12.15 -4.09 -12.25
N SER A 239 -12.95 -3.27 -11.55
CA SER A 239 -14.28 -2.84 -12.03
C SER A 239 -14.24 -2.05 -13.33
N GLU A 240 -13.17 -1.31 -13.61
CA GLU A 240 -13.02 -0.56 -14.85
C GLU A 240 -12.65 -1.47 -16.03
N LYS A 241 -11.67 -2.36 -15.82
CA LYS A 241 -11.14 -3.27 -16.85
C LYS A 241 -12.17 -4.33 -17.23
N HIS A 242 -12.81 -4.93 -16.23
CA HIS A 242 -13.72 -6.07 -16.42
C HIS A 242 -15.21 -5.72 -16.25
N LYS A 243 -15.55 -4.42 -16.16
CA LYS A 243 -16.94 -3.94 -16.02
C LYS A 243 -17.67 -4.60 -14.85
N LEU A 244 -17.05 -4.62 -13.66
CA LEU A 244 -17.63 -5.26 -12.48
C LEU A 244 -18.58 -4.30 -11.73
N ASP A 245 -19.72 -4.81 -11.27
CA ASP A 245 -20.65 -4.05 -10.42
C ASP A 245 -20.14 -3.96 -8.97
N TRP A 246 -19.28 -2.99 -8.75
CA TRP A 246 -18.72 -2.69 -7.43
C TRP A 246 -19.78 -2.28 -6.41
N LYS A 247 -20.90 -1.69 -6.83
CA LYS A 247 -21.99 -1.31 -5.92
C LYS A 247 -22.73 -2.53 -5.38
N GLN A 248 -22.99 -3.52 -6.24
CA GLN A 248 -23.56 -4.79 -5.81
C GLN A 248 -22.58 -5.52 -4.90
N SER A 249 -21.30 -5.55 -5.24
CA SER A 249 -20.26 -6.11 -4.37
C SER A 249 -20.22 -5.43 -3.00
N ALA A 250 -20.38 -4.11 -2.92
CA ALA A 250 -20.43 -3.40 -1.64
C ALA A 250 -21.61 -3.86 -0.77
N LYS A 251 -22.77 -4.09 -1.38
CA LYS A 251 -23.97 -4.60 -0.68
C LYS A 251 -23.75 -6.02 -0.18
N ASP A 252 -23.32 -6.92 -1.05
CA ASP A 252 -23.14 -8.34 -0.73
C ASP A 252 -22.10 -8.57 0.35
N ASN A 253 -21.05 -7.76 0.37
CA ASN A 253 -20.00 -7.81 1.39
C ASN A 253 -20.34 -6.95 2.63
N GLY A 254 -21.46 -6.22 2.64
CA GLY A 254 -21.93 -5.43 3.77
C GLY A 254 -20.99 -4.28 4.16
N ILE A 255 -20.39 -3.62 3.17
CA ILE A 255 -19.35 -2.61 3.39
C ILE A 255 -19.87 -1.45 4.25
N ALA A 256 -21.11 -1.00 4.05
CA ALA A 256 -21.68 0.07 4.87
C ALA A 256 -21.78 -0.30 6.36
N ALA A 257 -22.11 -1.56 6.68
CA ALA A 257 -22.14 -2.04 8.06
C ALA A 257 -20.74 -2.12 8.68
N LEU A 258 -19.74 -2.56 7.89
CA LEU A 258 -18.34 -2.58 8.33
C LEU A 258 -17.81 -1.16 8.57
N GLN A 259 -18.12 -0.21 7.69
CA GLN A 259 -17.77 1.21 7.88
C GLN A 259 -18.40 1.77 9.17
N LYS A 260 -19.69 1.53 9.37
CA LYS A 260 -20.37 1.96 10.61
C LYS A 260 -19.71 1.38 11.86
N ARG A 261 -19.33 0.10 11.82
CA ARG A 261 -18.72 -0.59 12.97
C ARG A 261 -17.29 -0.12 13.24
N TYR A 262 -16.47 0.02 12.20
CA TYR A 262 -15.03 0.22 12.34
C TYR A 262 -14.57 1.66 12.10
N GLN A 263 -15.38 2.51 11.50
CA GLN A 263 -15.05 3.90 11.17
C GLN A 263 -15.93 4.92 11.93
N THR A 264 -16.59 4.50 12.98
CA THR A 264 -17.27 5.41 13.95
C THR A 264 -16.39 5.58 15.17
N TYR A 265 -16.22 6.81 15.63
CA TYR A 265 -15.42 7.16 16.82
C TYR A 265 -15.95 8.39 17.50
N VAL A 266 -15.67 8.50 18.80
CA VAL A 266 -15.94 9.72 19.58
C VAL A 266 -14.70 10.61 19.48
N SER A 267 -14.87 11.84 19.03
CA SER A 267 -13.77 12.79 18.88
C SER A 267 -13.31 13.26 20.27
N PRO A 268 -12.02 13.19 20.59
CA PRO A 268 -11.50 13.71 21.85
C PRO A 268 -11.51 15.25 21.92
N VAL A 269 -11.76 15.93 20.78
CA VAL A 269 -11.74 17.39 20.68
C VAL A 269 -13.09 18.00 21.07
N ASP A 270 -14.19 17.39 20.59
CA ASP A 270 -15.53 17.95 20.74
C ASP A 270 -16.54 17.00 21.43
N GLY A 271 -16.09 15.80 21.81
CA GLY A 271 -16.92 14.78 22.46
C GLY A 271 -18.02 14.19 21.56
N LYS A 272 -18.08 14.56 20.28
CA LYS A 272 -19.14 14.11 19.36
C LYS A 272 -18.77 12.82 18.66
N VAL A 273 -19.80 12.10 18.23
CA VAL A 273 -19.65 10.92 17.38
C VAL A 273 -19.37 11.37 15.95
N HIS A 274 -18.23 10.96 15.43
CA HIS A 274 -17.83 11.18 14.05
C HIS A 274 -17.79 9.86 13.30
N THR A 275 -18.02 9.92 11.98
CA THR A 275 -17.87 8.80 11.06
C THR A 275 -16.79 9.13 10.03
N GLY A 276 -16.09 8.11 9.57
CA GLY A 276 -15.05 8.23 8.56
C GLY A 276 -13.76 7.52 8.94
N ALA A 277 -12.85 7.42 7.99
CA ALA A 277 -11.59 6.75 8.19
C ALA A 277 -10.70 7.47 9.21
N SER A 278 -9.96 6.69 10.01
CA SER A 278 -9.04 7.23 11.03
C SER A 278 -7.72 7.72 10.45
N THR A 279 -7.42 7.39 9.19
CA THR A 279 -6.16 7.73 8.53
C THR A 279 -5.99 9.23 8.33
N LEU A 280 -4.75 9.70 8.35
CA LEU A 280 -4.42 11.11 8.12
C LEU A 280 -4.92 11.61 6.77
N VAL A 281 -4.87 10.76 5.75
CA VAL A 281 -5.38 11.07 4.39
C VAL A 281 -6.83 11.51 4.41
N SER A 282 -7.69 10.78 5.14
CA SER A 282 -9.12 11.11 5.22
C SER A 282 -9.42 12.34 6.07
N LYS A 283 -8.55 12.65 7.03
CA LYS A 283 -8.69 13.81 7.93
C LYS A 283 -8.12 15.09 7.33
N SER A 284 -7.22 14.98 6.37
CA SER A 284 -6.62 16.12 5.69
C SER A 284 -7.60 16.72 4.67
N LYS A 285 -8.31 17.76 5.07
CA LYS A 285 -9.29 18.44 4.19
C LYS A 285 -8.68 19.48 3.28
N GLN A 286 -7.50 19.99 3.59
CA GLN A 286 -6.84 21.06 2.81
C GLN A 286 -5.33 20.90 2.89
N GLN A 287 -4.62 21.29 1.82
CA GLN A 287 -3.19 21.51 1.87
C GLN A 287 -2.87 22.62 2.88
N LEU A 288 -1.93 22.36 3.78
CA LEU A 288 -1.35 23.41 4.61
C LEU A 288 -0.63 24.38 3.68
N ARG A 289 -1.05 25.65 3.67
CA ARG A 289 -0.34 26.70 2.95
C ARG A 289 0.56 27.42 3.92
N VAL A 290 1.87 27.31 3.73
CA VAL A 290 2.86 28.06 4.49
C VAL A 290 2.76 29.54 4.09
N GLY A 291 2.39 30.41 5.02
CA GLY A 291 2.50 31.85 4.88
C GLY A 291 1.68 32.47 3.73
N GLY A 292 0.52 31.93 3.46
CA GLY A 292 -0.40 32.53 2.51
C GLY A 292 -0.81 33.93 2.97
N VAL A 293 -0.07 34.96 2.53
CA VAL A 293 -0.59 36.32 2.53
C VAL A 293 -1.86 36.23 1.69
N LYS A 294 -3.02 36.47 2.30
CA LYS A 294 -4.28 36.52 1.57
C LYS A 294 -4.08 37.57 0.46
N GLU A 295 -4.43 37.25 -0.77
CA GLU A 295 -4.31 38.16 -1.92
C GLU A 295 -4.91 39.58 -1.69
N LYS A 296 -5.74 39.71 -0.66
CA LYS A 296 -6.28 41.03 -0.20
C LYS A 296 -5.20 42.03 0.25
N TYR A 297 -3.96 41.61 0.46
CA TYR A 297 -2.85 42.46 0.89
C TYR A 297 -1.76 42.62 -0.17
N VAL A 298 -1.98 42.14 -1.38
CA VAL A 298 -1.17 42.57 -2.52
C VAL A 298 -1.65 43.99 -2.87
N ASP A 299 -0.87 44.94 -2.39
CA ASP A 299 -1.12 46.36 -2.55
C ASP A 299 -1.28 46.65 -4.04
N LYS A 300 -2.41 47.25 -4.42
CA LYS A 300 -2.65 47.81 -5.73
C LYS A 300 -1.89 49.14 -5.82
N ARG A 301 -0.58 49.08 -5.92
CA ARG A 301 0.23 50.20 -6.33
C ARG A 301 0.58 50.10 -7.81
#